data_554027edf8366909522a5e9e7f0468d8
#
_entry.id   554027edf8366909522a5e9e7f0468d8
#
_cell.length_a   1.000
_cell.length_b   1.000
_cell.length_c   1.000
_cell.angle_alpha   90.00
_cell.angle_beta   90.00
_cell.angle_gamma   90.00
#
_symmetry.space_group_name_H-M   'P 1'
#
loop_
_entity.id
_entity.type
_entity.pdbx_description
1 polymer ?
#
loop_
_entity_poly.entity_id
_entity_poly.type
_entity_poly.pdbx_seq_one_letter_code
_entity_poly.pdbx_strand_id
1 'polypeptide(L)'
;EAPKAAEPAKAAEPAPAPAATPAADAKLPDATLEQRVFDLETYFNNVAPGVDGDKKWATKIAVAGPGHNAFLMICAALVLFMTLPGLFLFYGGLVRAKNVLSVVAQCFGLAGLVALLWWAFGYSLVFGKNFGGTFLGHIFGGSEYFFFAGVTSAPNTDYAYWLSQNVFAMYQLMFAIITPALIVGAIAERMKFSAVMLFMLGWMFLVYFPMAHAIWGITGDMNGVW
;
A
#
# COMPACT_ATOMS: atom_id res chain seq x y z
N GLU A 1 -41.68 28.38 -41.06
CA GLU A 1 -40.70 28.55 -39.95
C GLU A 1 -39.93 27.27 -39.81
N ALA A 2 -38.65 27.27 -40.24
CA ALA A 2 -37.78 26.08 -40.23
C ALA A 2 -37.16 25.94 -38.82
N PRO A 3 -36.96 24.72 -38.27
CA PRO A 3 -36.37 24.51 -36.97
C PRO A 3 -34.85 24.75 -36.99
N LYS A 4 -34.41 25.52 -36.02
CA LYS A 4 -33.04 25.96 -35.74
C LYS A 4 -32.14 24.73 -35.46
N ALA A 5 -31.08 24.55 -36.26
CA ALA A 5 -30.10 23.50 -36.06
C ALA A 5 -29.42 23.60 -34.71
N ALA A 6 -29.34 22.45 -34.02
CA ALA A 6 -28.66 22.32 -32.75
C ALA A 6 -27.13 22.45 -32.94
N GLU A 7 -26.51 23.26 -32.11
CA GLU A 7 -25.08 23.50 -32.06
C GLU A 7 -24.35 22.21 -31.59
N PRO A 8 -23.23 21.80 -32.20
CA PRO A 8 -22.54 20.60 -31.79
C PRO A 8 -21.92 20.76 -30.40
N ALA A 9 -22.18 19.80 -29.53
CA ALA A 9 -21.64 19.73 -28.19
C ALA A 9 -20.09 19.79 -28.20
N LYS A 10 -19.55 20.74 -27.46
CA LYS A 10 -18.11 20.94 -27.25
C LYS A 10 -17.51 19.66 -26.69
N ALA A 11 -16.58 19.06 -27.40
CA ALA A 11 -15.86 17.89 -26.97
C ALA A 11 -15.18 18.16 -25.61
N ALA A 12 -15.39 17.26 -24.66
CA ALA A 12 -14.76 17.35 -23.35
C ALA A 12 -13.23 17.32 -23.49
N GLU A 13 -12.59 18.31 -22.93
CA GLU A 13 -11.13 18.43 -22.87
C GLU A 13 -10.57 17.19 -22.12
N PRO A 14 -9.56 16.48 -22.66
CA PRO A 14 -8.99 15.34 -21.96
C PRO A 14 -8.41 15.78 -20.62
N ALA A 15 -8.71 15.01 -19.56
CA ALA A 15 -8.19 15.25 -18.22
C ALA A 15 -6.65 15.41 -18.26
N PRO A 16 -6.08 16.35 -17.49
CA PRO A 16 -4.63 16.55 -17.46
C PRO A 16 -3.94 15.25 -17.08
N ALA A 17 -2.96 14.86 -17.88
CA ALA A 17 -2.11 13.71 -17.62
C ALA A 17 -1.50 13.83 -16.21
N PRO A 18 -1.36 12.72 -15.46
CA PRO A 18 -0.74 12.75 -14.15
C PRO A 18 0.64 13.40 -14.26
N ALA A 19 0.93 14.32 -13.33
CA ALA A 19 2.15 15.08 -13.33
C ALA A 19 3.35 14.12 -13.42
N ALA A 20 4.17 14.32 -14.45
CA ALA A 20 5.35 13.50 -14.68
C ALA A 20 6.23 13.54 -13.42
N THR A 21 6.58 12.35 -12.91
CA THR A 21 7.57 12.15 -11.85
C THR A 21 8.83 12.95 -12.23
N PRO A 22 9.41 13.75 -11.33
CA PRO A 22 10.67 14.42 -11.62
C PRO A 22 11.70 13.39 -12.05
N ALA A 23 12.24 13.52 -13.25
CA ALA A 23 13.31 12.66 -13.72
C ALA A 23 14.46 12.68 -12.71
N ALA A 24 15.09 11.54 -12.47
CA ALA A 24 16.21 11.37 -11.54
C ALA A 24 17.41 12.31 -11.83
N ASP A 25 17.40 12.98 -12.98
CA ASP A 25 18.43 13.92 -13.45
C ASP A 25 18.07 15.41 -13.26
N ALA A 26 16.97 15.73 -12.57
CA ALA A 26 16.67 17.12 -12.25
C ALA A 26 17.75 17.63 -11.28
N LYS A 27 18.70 18.41 -11.82
CA LYS A 27 19.73 19.12 -11.04
C LYS A 27 19.01 19.93 -9.96
N LEU A 28 19.16 19.48 -8.71
CA LEU A 28 18.60 20.22 -7.58
C LEU A 28 19.14 21.65 -7.60
N PRO A 29 18.30 22.67 -7.40
CA PRO A 29 18.78 24.05 -7.33
C PRO A 29 19.90 24.12 -6.28
N ASP A 30 20.95 24.94 -6.59
CA ASP A 30 22.14 25.08 -5.72
C ASP A 30 21.70 25.41 -4.30
N ALA A 31 21.74 24.42 -3.42
CA ALA A 31 21.41 24.57 -2.02
C ALA A 31 22.59 25.20 -1.29
N THR A 32 22.33 26.18 -0.44
CA THR A 32 23.36 26.79 0.43
C THR A 32 23.92 25.70 1.37
N LEU A 33 25.11 25.95 1.92
CA LEU A 33 25.71 25.05 2.91
C LEU A 33 24.76 24.79 4.10
N GLU A 34 24.13 25.86 4.59
CA GLU A 34 23.16 25.79 5.68
C GLU A 34 21.96 24.88 5.33
N GLN A 35 21.43 25.01 4.11
CA GLN A 35 20.36 24.16 3.62
C GLN A 35 20.80 22.69 3.55
N ARG A 36 22.01 22.41 3.12
CA ARG A 36 22.55 21.05 3.04
C ARG A 36 22.75 20.44 4.43
N VAL A 37 23.21 21.25 5.39
CA VAL A 37 23.35 20.79 6.79
C VAL A 37 21.99 20.50 7.38
N PHE A 38 21.00 21.38 7.19
CA PHE A 38 19.62 21.16 7.64
C PHE A 38 19.01 19.89 7.03
N ASP A 39 19.21 19.67 5.74
CA ASP A 39 18.74 18.46 5.06
C ASP A 39 19.37 17.19 5.64
N LEU A 40 20.67 17.23 5.95
CA LEU A 40 21.38 16.12 6.61
C LEU A 40 20.86 15.88 8.04
N GLU A 41 20.70 16.92 8.83
CA GLU A 41 20.15 16.82 10.18
C GLU A 41 18.73 16.25 10.17
N THR A 42 17.88 16.71 9.25
CA THR A 42 16.52 16.21 9.07
C THR A 42 16.51 14.72 8.73
N TYR A 43 17.41 14.30 7.85
CA TYR A 43 17.57 12.89 7.48
C TYR A 43 18.06 12.03 8.66
N PHE A 44 19.12 12.49 9.37
CA PHE A 44 19.67 11.75 10.51
C PHE A 44 18.70 11.64 11.68
N ASN A 45 17.95 12.70 11.96
CA ASN A 45 16.95 12.72 13.02
C ASN A 45 15.64 12.06 12.63
N ASN A 46 15.51 11.57 11.38
CA ASN A 46 14.31 10.94 10.85
C ASN A 46 13.04 11.82 11.00
N VAL A 47 13.22 13.12 10.81
CA VAL A 47 12.14 14.11 10.89
C VAL A 47 11.43 14.22 9.53
N ALA A 48 10.13 14.54 9.55
CA ALA A 48 9.36 14.74 8.33
C ALA A 48 9.96 15.85 7.45
N PRO A 49 10.19 15.63 6.15
CA PRO A 49 10.67 16.67 5.25
C PRO A 49 9.69 17.84 5.19
N GLY A 50 10.18 19.04 5.38
CA GLY A 50 9.40 20.27 5.17
C GLY A 50 8.64 20.81 6.37
N VAL A 51 8.81 20.24 7.57
CA VAL A 51 8.19 20.77 8.80
C VAL A 51 9.23 21.50 9.63
N ASP A 52 9.52 22.71 9.27
CA ASP A 52 10.03 23.70 10.25
C ASP A 52 8.86 24.59 10.68
N GLY A 53 8.60 24.65 11.97
CA GLY A 53 7.54 25.49 12.54
C GLY A 53 7.70 26.97 12.21
N ASP A 54 8.90 27.42 11.95
CA ASP A 54 9.25 28.81 11.60
C ASP A 54 9.33 29.07 10.09
N LYS A 55 9.03 28.09 9.22
CA LYS A 55 9.00 28.19 7.75
C LYS A 55 10.29 28.70 7.07
N LYS A 56 11.40 28.74 7.79
CA LYS A 56 12.66 29.29 7.27
C LYS A 56 13.36 28.30 6.34
N TRP A 57 13.22 27.02 6.57
CA TRP A 57 13.88 25.96 5.82
C TRP A 57 12.90 24.84 5.48
N ALA A 58 12.68 24.62 4.19
CA ALA A 58 11.99 23.42 3.70
C ALA A 58 13.03 22.46 3.14
N THR A 59 12.96 21.18 3.50
CA THR A 59 13.87 20.16 2.95
C THR A 59 13.73 20.09 1.45
N LYS A 60 14.84 20.15 0.74
CA LYS A 60 14.89 19.99 -0.72
C LYS A 60 15.11 18.53 -1.16
N ILE A 61 15.28 17.63 -0.19
CA ILE A 61 15.44 16.20 -0.47
C ILE A 61 14.06 15.58 -0.70
N ALA A 62 13.77 15.25 -1.96
CA ALA A 62 12.54 14.55 -2.37
C ALA A 62 12.83 13.09 -2.80
N VAL A 63 13.91 12.50 -2.30
CA VAL A 63 14.34 11.14 -2.67
C VAL A 63 14.29 10.21 -1.48
N ALA A 64 13.97 8.95 -1.75
CA ALA A 64 13.99 7.91 -0.73
C ALA A 64 15.40 7.67 -0.18
N GLY A 65 15.51 7.51 1.12
CA GLY A 65 16.76 7.16 1.78
C GLY A 65 17.17 5.71 1.49
N PRO A 66 18.37 5.47 0.98
CA PRO A 66 18.81 4.10 0.63
C PRO A 66 18.85 3.18 1.86
N GLY A 67 19.26 3.68 3.02
CA GLY A 67 19.25 2.92 4.28
C GLY A 67 17.85 2.54 4.74
N HIS A 68 16.90 3.46 4.65
CA HIS A 68 15.50 3.22 5.01
C HIS A 68 14.85 2.19 4.07
N ASN A 69 15.09 2.30 2.77
CA ASN A 69 14.61 1.31 1.80
C ASN A 69 15.21 -0.08 2.06
N ALA A 70 16.53 -0.16 2.26
CA ALA A 70 17.20 -1.43 2.54
C ALA A 70 16.64 -2.11 3.81
N PHE A 71 16.47 -1.34 4.88
CA PHE A 71 15.88 -1.86 6.12
C PHE A 71 14.47 -2.37 5.90
N LEU A 72 13.61 -1.61 5.23
CA LEU A 72 12.22 -2.01 5.02
C LEU A 72 12.10 -3.22 4.07
N MET A 73 12.98 -3.34 3.08
CA MET A 73 13.04 -4.52 2.21
C MET A 73 13.41 -5.79 3.00
N ILE A 74 14.37 -5.70 3.93
CA ILE A 74 14.72 -6.80 4.83
C ILE A 74 13.53 -7.14 5.73
N CYS A 75 12.86 -6.13 6.32
CA CYS A 75 11.67 -6.35 7.11
C CYS A 75 10.55 -7.03 6.31
N ALA A 76 10.32 -6.62 5.06
CA ALA A 76 9.34 -7.25 4.19
C ALA A 76 9.66 -8.74 3.94
N ALA A 77 10.94 -9.06 3.68
CA ALA A 77 11.38 -10.45 3.52
C ALA A 77 11.16 -11.26 4.80
N LEU A 78 11.45 -10.71 5.97
CA LEU A 78 11.23 -11.39 7.26
C LEU A 78 9.75 -11.63 7.53
N VAL A 79 8.86 -10.66 7.23
CA VAL A 79 7.41 -10.85 7.39
C VAL A 79 6.88 -11.91 6.43
N LEU A 80 7.37 -11.94 5.18
CA LEU A 80 7.04 -13.02 4.25
C LEU A 80 7.51 -14.39 4.78
N PHE A 81 8.70 -14.44 5.38
CA PHE A 81 9.25 -15.64 6.02
C PHE A 81 8.39 -16.11 7.20
N MET A 82 7.73 -15.21 7.93
CA MET A 82 6.77 -15.60 8.97
C MET A 82 5.57 -16.35 8.39
N THR A 83 5.14 -16.00 7.17
CA THR A 83 3.97 -16.62 6.54
C THR A 83 4.34 -17.91 5.83
N LEU A 84 5.28 -17.86 4.89
CA LEU A 84 5.54 -18.99 3.98
C LEU A 84 6.27 -20.14 4.66
N PRO A 85 7.39 -20.02 5.37
CA PRO A 85 7.85 -21.14 6.21
C PRO A 85 7.20 -21.14 7.59
N GLY A 86 7.00 -20.00 8.23
CA GLY A 86 6.57 -19.93 9.62
C GLY A 86 5.18 -20.55 9.84
N LEU A 87 4.15 -19.97 9.27
CA LEU A 87 2.77 -20.41 9.51
C LEU A 87 2.48 -21.78 8.91
N PHE A 88 2.96 -22.08 7.71
CA PHE A 88 2.66 -23.38 7.14
C PHE A 88 3.35 -24.54 7.89
N LEU A 89 4.55 -24.33 8.44
CA LEU A 89 5.19 -25.32 9.31
C LEU A 89 4.47 -25.44 10.65
N PHE A 90 4.09 -24.32 11.24
CA PHE A 90 3.35 -24.31 12.49
C PHE A 90 2.03 -25.04 12.37
N TYR A 91 1.18 -24.67 11.43
CA TYR A 91 -0.11 -25.34 11.22
C TYR A 91 0.05 -26.75 10.65
N GLY A 92 1.04 -26.96 9.81
CA GLY A 92 1.39 -28.30 9.29
C GLY A 92 1.74 -29.27 10.41
N GLY A 93 2.41 -28.80 11.46
CA GLY A 93 2.71 -29.58 12.67
C GLY A 93 1.51 -29.92 13.54
N LEU A 94 0.40 -29.17 13.42
CA LEU A 94 -0.83 -29.38 14.21
C LEU A 94 -1.85 -30.28 13.51
N VAL A 95 -1.72 -30.52 12.22
CA VAL A 95 -2.64 -31.35 11.44
C VAL A 95 -2.10 -32.78 11.27
N ARG A 96 -2.97 -33.71 10.83
CA ARG A 96 -2.54 -35.07 10.52
C ARG A 96 -1.51 -35.08 9.37
N ALA A 97 -0.54 -35.98 9.43
CA ALA A 97 0.55 -36.07 8.46
C ALA A 97 0.07 -36.06 6.98
N LYS A 98 -1.04 -36.73 6.67
CA LYS A 98 -1.63 -36.76 5.33
C LYS A 98 -2.19 -35.41 4.84
N ASN A 99 -2.44 -34.45 5.75
CA ASN A 99 -3.06 -33.17 5.45
C ASN A 99 -2.05 -31.99 5.48
N VAL A 100 -0.80 -32.23 5.83
CA VAL A 100 0.27 -31.22 5.87
C VAL A 100 0.39 -30.49 4.54
N LEU A 101 0.44 -31.24 3.42
CA LEU A 101 0.55 -30.65 2.09
C LEU A 101 -0.65 -29.76 1.73
N SER A 102 -1.85 -30.09 2.23
CA SER A 102 -3.04 -29.26 2.04
C SER A 102 -2.90 -27.90 2.73
N VAL A 103 -2.36 -27.87 3.95
CA VAL A 103 -2.11 -26.61 4.68
C VAL A 103 -1.03 -25.78 3.99
N VAL A 104 0.06 -26.41 3.58
CA VAL A 104 1.12 -25.75 2.80
C VAL A 104 0.53 -25.12 1.53
N ALA A 105 -0.25 -25.89 0.77
CA ALA A 105 -0.90 -25.41 -0.45
C ALA A 105 -1.86 -24.24 -0.18
N GLN A 106 -2.60 -24.26 0.93
CA GLN A 106 -3.47 -23.14 1.32
C GLN A 106 -2.66 -21.86 1.61
N CYS A 107 -1.58 -21.95 2.36
CA CYS A 107 -0.74 -20.77 2.67
C CYS A 107 -0.11 -20.18 1.39
N PHE A 108 0.44 -21.01 0.49
CA PHE A 108 0.97 -20.54 -0.79
C PHE A 108 -0.12 -19.99 -1.72
N GLY A 109 -1.25 -20.66 -1.80
CA GLY A 109 -2.41 -20.21 -2.58
C GLY A 109 -2.91 -18.84 -2.11
N LEU A 110 -2.99 -18.64 -0.79
CA LEU A 110 -3.37 -17.36 -0.20
C LEU A 110 -2.33 -16.26 -0.51
N ALA A 111 -1.04 -16.56 -0.39
CA ALA A 111 -0.01 -15.61 -0.73
C ALA A 111 -0.14 -15.13 -2.19
N GLY A 112 -0.37 -16.05 -3.14
CA GLY A 112 -0.59 -15.71 -4.54
C GLY A 112 -1.89 -14.94 -4.78
N LEU A 113 -3.00 -15.39 -4.20
CA LEU A 113 -4.30 -14.71 -4.32
C LEU A 113 -4.23 -13.27 -3.79
N VAL A 114 -3.72 -13.11 -2.56
CA VAL A 114 -3.65 -11.80 -1.91
C VAL A 114 -2.67 -10.87 -2.64
N ALA A 115 -1.55 -11.38 -3.16
CA ALA A 115 -0.62 -10.58 -3.96
C ALA A 115 -1.29 -10.00 -5.21
N LEU A 116 -2.09 -10.81 -5.92
CA LEU A 116 -2.87 -10.35 -7.08
C LEU A 116 -3.94 -9.33 -6.69
N LEU A 117 -4.68 -9.58 -5.61
CA LEU A 117 -5.68 -8.65 -5.11
C LEU A 117 -5.08 -7.32 -4.66
N TRP A 118 -3.93 -7.38 -4.00
CA TRP A 118 -3.21 -6.20 -3.53
C TRP A 118 -2.72 -5.34 -4.67
N TRP A 119 -2.11 -5.95 -5.67
CA TRP A 119 -1.67 -5.25 -6.88
C TRP A 119 -2.85 -4.64 -7.65
N ALA A 120 -3.95 -5.39 -7.81
CA ALA A 120 -5.08 -4.93 -8.60
C ALA A 120 -5.89 -3.82 -7.89
N PHE A 121 -6.18 -4.00 -6.60
CA PHE A 121 -7.12 -3.14 -5.89
C PHE A 121 -6.69 -2.80 -4.46
N GLY A 122 -6.11 -3.76 -3.74
CA GLY A 122 -5.96 -3.72 -2.28
C GLY A 122 -5.14 -2.54 -1.80
N TYR A 123 -4.01 -2.26 -2.44
CA TYR A 123 -3.19 -1.11 -2.04
C TYR A 123 -3.97 0.21 -2.15
N SER A 124 -4.71 0.40 -3.22
CA SER A 124 -5.52 1.61 -3.41
C SER A 124 -6.69 1.70 -2.43
N LEU A 125 -7.40 0.58 -2.20
CA LEU A 125 -8.53 0.55 -1.28
C LEU A 125 -8.10 0.78 0.19
N VAL A 126 -6.85 0.52 0.53
CA VAL A 126 -6.32 0.75 1.89
C VAL A 126 -5.65 2.12 2.01
N PHE A 127 -4.78 2.49 1.08
CA PHE A 127 -3.92 3.67 1.18
C PHE A 127 -4.30 4.82 0.23
N GLY A 128 -5.32 4.65 -0.60
CA GLY A 128 -5.91 5.73 -1.37
C GLY A 128 -6.71 6.69 -0.49
N LYS A 129 -6.93 7.91 -0.97
CA LYS A 129 -7.82 8.88 -0.33
C LYS A 129 -9.25 8.37 -0.36
N ASN A 130 -10.08 8.80 0.59
CA ASN A 130 -11.48 8.36 0.69
C ASN A 130 -12.21 8.40 -0.66
N PHE A 131 -12.95 7.35 -0.95
CA PHE A 131 -13.74 7.24 -2.18
C PHE A 131 -14.92 8.21 -2.18
N GLY A 132 -14.68 9.47 -2.52
CA GLY A 132 -15.65 10.56 -2.64
C GLY A 132 -16.62 10.66 -1.45
N GLY A 133 -16.84 11.70 -0.79
CA GLY A 133 -17.69 12.01 0.37
C GLY A 133 -18.97 11.20 0.66
N THR A 134 -19.01 9.92 0.32
CA THR A 134 -20.10 8.97 0.54
C THR A 134 -19.74 8.02 1.69
N PHE A 135 -20.75 7.30 2.23
CA PHE A 135 -20.53 6.26 3.24
C PHE A 135 -19.45 5.22 2.85
N LEU A 136 -19.36 4.87 1.58
CA LEU A 136 -18.31 3.98 1.07
C LEU A 136 -16.91 4.60 1.15
N GLY A 137 -16.80 5.92 1.10
CA GLY A 137 -15.56 6.64 1.23
C GLY A 137 -14.93 6.54 2.62
N HIS A 138 -15.73 6.33 3.66
CA HIS A 138 -15.23 6.06 5.01
C HIS A 138 -14.76 4.62 5.21
N ILE A 139 -15.17 3.71 4.31
CA ILE A 139 -14.86 2.28 4.41
C ILE A 139 -13.68 1.90 3.52
N PHE A 140 -13.52 2.57 2.38
CA PHE A 140 -12.50 2.26 1.38
C PHE A 140 -11.80 3.50 0.86
N GLY A 141 -10.52 3.37 0.57
CA GLY A 141 -9.79 4.33 -0.24
C GLY A 141 -10.26 4.33 -1.70
N GLY A 142 -9.88 5.35 -2.44
CA GLY A 142 -10.22 5.54 -3.85
C GLY A 142 -9.49 4.58 -4.80
N SER A 143 -9.62 4.85 -6.08
CA SER A 143 -9.06 4.03 -7.16
C SER A 143 -7.74 4.55 -7.72
N GLU A 144 -7.12 5.53 -7.08
CA GLU A 144 -5.93 6.25 -7.57
C GLU A 144 -4.70 5.37 -7.78
N TYR A 145 -4.57 4.28 -7.02
CA TYR A 145 -3.47 3.33 -7.11
C TYR A 145 -3.87 1.97 -7.66
N PHE A 146 -5.00 1.84 -8.34
CA PHE A 146 -5.38 0.57 -8.98
C PHE A 146 -4.30 0.12 -9.95
N PHE A 147 -3.99 -1.16 -9.92
CA PHE A 147 -2.91 -1.79 -10.69
C PHE A 147 -1.54 -1.13 -10.47
N PHE A 148 -1.33 -0.56 -9.27
CA PHE A 148 -0.14 0.22 -8.91
C PHE A 148 0.11 1.45 -9.78
N ALA A 149 -0.93 1.99 -10.41
CA ALA A 149 -0.82 3.26 -11.12
C ALA A 149 -0.32 4.35 -10.17
N GLY A 150 0.69 5.10 -10.57
CA GLY A 150 1.27 6.17 -9.74
C GLY A 150 2.11 5.72 -8.56
N VAL A 151 2.26 4.42 -8.29
CA VAL A 151 3.16 3.89 -7.25
C VAL A 151 4.58 3.85 -7.80
N THR A 152 5.42 4.79 -7.38
CA THR A 152 6.76 5.00 -7.92
C THR A 152 7.84 4.79 -6.86
N SER A 153 9.10 5.03 -7.24
CA SER A 153 10.22 5.05 -6.29
C SER A 153 10.30 6.36 -5.48
N ALA A 154 9.51 7.38 -5.82
CA ALA A 154 9.43 8.59 -5.01
C ALA A 154 8.76 8.31 -3.66
N PRO A 155 9.17 8.97 -2.58
CA PRO A 155 8.50 8.88 -1.29
C PRO A 155 7.06 9.40 -1.37
N ASN A 156 6.16 8.72 -0.67
CA ASN A 156 4.85 9.28 -0.37
C ASN A 156 4.90 9.90 1.03
N THR A 157 4.84 11.23 1.10
CA THR A 157 4.99 11.98 2.35
C THR A 157 3.85 11.76 3.35
N ASP A 158 2.71 11.26 2.88
CA ASP A 158 1.56 10.96 3.75
C ASP A 158 1.80 9.72 4.62
N TYR A 159 2.60 8.75 4.12
CA TYR A 159 2.82 7.48 4.81
C TYR A 159 4.26 7.26 5.26
N ALA A 160 5.23 7.68 4.46
CA ALA A 160 6.63 7.38 4.72
C ALA A 160 7.57 8.38 4.03
N TYR A 161 8.07 9.33 4.76
CA TYR A 161 8.86 10.45 4.23
C TYR A 161 10.16 10.03 3.52
N TRP A 162 10.80 8.97 4.00
CA TRP A 162 12.12 8.54 3.55
C TRP A 162 12.10 7.19 2.81
N LEU A 163 10.92 6.65 2.55
CA LEU A 163 10.73 5.37 1.89
C LEU A 163 10.16 5.55 0.49
N SER A 164 10.65 4.78 -0.45
CA SER A 164 10.00 4.66 -1.75
C SER A 164 8.59 4.10 -1.58
N GLN A 165 7.61 4.68 -2.26
CA GLN A 165 6.22 4.25 -2.16
C GLN A 165 6.03 2.78 -2.59
N ASN A 166 6.77 2.32 -3.59
CA ASN A 166 6.74 0.93 -4.03
C ASN A 166 7.27 -0.04 -2.96
N VAL A 167 8.35 0.34 -2.23
CA VAL A 167 8.88 -0.46 -1.11
C VAL A 167 7.89 -0.50 0.03
N PHE A 168 7.25 0.63 0.35
CA PHE A 168 6.18 0.69 1.34
C PHE A 168 4.99 -0.19 0.95
N ALA A 169 4.53 -0.13 -0.31
CA ALA A 169 3.43 -0.94 -0.81
C ALA A 169 3.74 -2.45 -0.72
N MET A 170 4.98 -2.85 -1.03
CA MET A 170 5.44 -4.23 -0.88
C MET A 170 5.50 -4.68 0.58
N TYR A 171 5.95 -3.83 1.49
CA TYR A 171 5.96 -4.13 2.92
C TYR A 171 4.55 -4.34 3.45
N GLN A 172 3.61 -3.48 3.10
CA GLN A 172 2.21 -3.59 3.49
C GLN A 172 1.50 -4.81 2.88
N LEU A 173 1.91 -5.24 1.68
CA LEU A 173 1.46 -6.50 1.10
C LEU A 173 1.76 -7.70 2.00
N MET A 174 2.90 -7.71 2.69
CA MET A 174 3.27 -8.83 3.56
C MET A 174 2.26 -9.00 4.71
N PHE A 175 1.74 -7.90 5.26
CA PHE A 175 0.67 -7.94 6.27
C PHE A 175 -0.67 -8.37 5.68
N ALA A 176 -0.97 -7.93 4.46
CA ALA A 176 -2.16 -8.40 3.75
C ALA A 176 -2.13 -9.91 3.49
N ILE A 177 -0.94 -10.50 3.30
CA ILE A 177 -0.76 -11.95 3.12
C ILE A 177 -0.85 -12.71 4.43
N ILE A 178 -0.17 -12.25 5.49
CA ILE A 178 -0.11 -13.00 6.75
C ILE A 178 -1.46 -13.03 7.46
N THR A 179 -2.24 -11.95 7.39
CA THR A 179 -3.48 -11.84 8.15
C THR A 179 -4.53 -12.91 7.78
N PRO A 180 -4.89 -13.14 6.51
CA PRO A 180 -5.76 -14.26 6.15
C PRO A 180 -5.10 -15.63 6.35
N ALA A 181 -3.77 -15.72 6.25
CA ALA A 181 -3.05 -16.97 6.51
C ALA A 181 -3.19 -17.43 7.98
N LEU A 182 -3.35 -16.51 8.93
CA LEU A 182 -3.63 -16.84 10.33
C LEU A 182 -4.98 -17.59 10.51
N ILE A 183 -5.95 -17.35 9.63
CA ILE A 183 -7.26 -18.03 9.69
C ILE A 183 -7.16 -19.50 9.25
N VAL A 184 -6.14 -19.86 8.47
CA VAL A 184 -5.97 -21.24 7.96
C VAL A 184 -6.00 -22.28 9.09
N GLY A 185 -5.42 -21.97 10.25
CA GLY A 185 -5.43 -22.85 11.41
C GLY A 185 -6.83 -23.21 11.92
N ALA A 186 -7.79 -22.30 11.82
CA ALA A 186 -9.17 -22.54 12.26
C ALA A 186 -9.98 -23.44 11.28
N ILE A 187 -9.61 -23.42 10.01
CA ILE A 187 -10.34 -24.11 8.92
C ILE A 187 -9.60 -25.32 8.37
N ALA A 188 -8.36 -25.55 8.82
CA ALA A 188 -7.55 -26.69 8.42
C ALA A 188 -8.31 -28.00 8.64
N GLU A 189 -8.20 -28.94 7.68
CA GLU A 189 -8.91 -30.23 7.64
C GLU A 189 -10.45 -30.15 7.50
N ARG A 190 -11.05 -28.95 7.49
CA ARG A 190 -12.52 -28.75 7.50
C ARG A 190 -13.05 -28.21 6.19
N MET A 191 -12.26 -27.44 5.45
CA MET A 191 -12.66 -26.79 4.21
C MET A 191 -11.82 -27.25 3.02
N LYS A 192 -12.46 -27.35 1.85
CA LYS A 192 -11.77 -27.60 0.58
C LYS A 192 -10.94 -26.38 0.17
N PHE A 193 -9.82 -26.60 -0.51
CA PHE A 193 -8.93 -25.55 -0.99
C PHE A 193 -9.67 -24.41 -1.73
N SER A 194 -10.52 -24.75 -2.71
CA SER A 194 -11.28 -23.76 -3.48
C SER A 194 -12.25 -22.94 -2.62
N ALA A 195 -12.87 -23.57 -1.62
CA ALA A 195 -13.74 -22.87 -0.69
C ALA A 195 -12.97 -21.90 0.21
N VAL A 196 -11.76 -22.29 0.63
CA VAL A 196 -10.86 -21.39 1.37
C VAL A 196 -10.48 -20.18 0.53
N MET A 197 -10.09 -20.39 -0.74
CA MET A 197 -9.71 -19.27 -1.63
C MET A 197 -10.90 -18.32 -1.86
N LEU A 198 -12.09 -18.84 -2.10
CA LEU A 198 -13.29 -18.00 -2.29
C LEU A 198 -13.69 -17.25 -1.01
N PHE A 199 -13.64 -17.93 0.13
CA PHE A 199 -13.91 -17.31 1.43
C PHE A 199 -12.93 -16.16 1.70
N MET A 200 -11.62 -16.39 1.51
CA MET A 200 -10.61 -15.39 1.77
C MET A 200 -10.69 -14.21 0.80
N LEU A 201 -11.06 -14.44 -0.46
CA LEU A 201 -11.33 -13.36 -1.40
C LEU A 201 -12.43 -12.43 -0.86
N GLY A 202 -13.57 -12.99 -0.45
CA GLY A 202 -14.65 -12.21 0.16
C GLY A 202 -14.23 -11.52 1.46
N TRP A 203 -13.49 -12.24 2.31
CA TRP A 203 -13.00 -11.71 3.59
C TRP A 203 -12.03 -10.52 3.41
N MET A 204 -11.16 -10.55 2.39
CA MET A 204 -10.28 -9.42 2.08
C MET A 204 -11.08 -8.15 1.78
N PHE A 205 -12.13 -8.23 0.97
CA PHE A 205 -12.94 -7.06 0.62
C PHE A 205 -13.88 -6.61 1.75
N LEU A 206 -14.44 -7.54 2.51
CA LEU A 206 -15.44 -7.22 3.53
C LEU A 206 -14.84 -6.87 4.89
N VAL A 207 -13.64 -7.37 5.17
CA VAL A 207 -13.03 -7.21 6.51
C VAL A 207 -11.66 -6.54 6.42
N TYR A 208 -10.71 -7.12 5.67
CA TYR A 208 -9.34 -6.64 5.73
C TYR A 208 -9.17 -5.23 5.16
N PHE A 209 -9.61 -4.99 3.94
CA PHE A 209 -9.42 -3.68 3.31
C PHE A 209 -10.15 -2.55 4.05
N PRO A 210 -11.41 -2.70 4.48
CA PRO A 210 -12.09 -1.70 5.29
C PRO A 210 -11.37 -1.39 6.60
N MET A 211 -11.00 -2.41 7.36
CA MET A 211 -10.32 -2.23 8.64
C MET A 211 -8.94 -1.59 8.45
N ALA A 212 -8.19 -2.04 7.46
CA ALA A 212 -6.87 -1.49 7.15
C ALA A 212 -6.96 -0.02 6.70
N HIS A 213 -7.97 0.32 5.88
CA HIS A 213 -8.21 1.71 5.50
C HIS A 213 -8.60 2.58 6.70
N ALA A 214 -9.53 2.13 7.53
CA ALA A 214 -9.97 2.89 8.69
C ALA A 214 -8.82 3.20 9.67
N ILE A 215 -7.89 2.26 9.86
CA ILE A 215 -6.82 2.39 10.86
C ILE A 215 -5.56 3.05 10.27
N TRP A 216 -5.16 2.66 9.06
CA TRP A 216 -3.88 3.03 8.44
C TRP A 216 -4.02 4.02 7.27
N GLY A 217 -5.19 4.16 6.69
CA GLY A 217 -5.42 5.14 5.62
C GLY A 217 -5.28 6.56 6.15
N ILE A 218 -4.61 7.45 5.41
CA ILE A 218 -4.43 8.86 5.82
C ILE A 218 -5.76 9.60 6.04
N THR A 219 -6.80 9.17 5.33
CA THR A 219 -8.17 9.68 5.45
C THR A 219 -9.10 8.70 6.17
N GLY A 220 -8.57 7.62 6.73
CA GLY A 220 -9.35 6.65 7.50
C GLY A 220 -9.92 7.27 8.77
N ASP A 221 -11.15 6.90 9.13
CA ASP A 221 -11.88 7.49 10.27
C ASP A 221 -11.18 7.28 11.62
N MET A 222 -10.37 6.24 11.74
CA MET A 222 -9.62 5.89 12.96
C MET A 222 -8.14 6.29 12.88
N ASN A 223 -7.73 6.97 11.81
CA ASN A 223 -6.35 7.40 11.66
C ASN A 223 -5.99 8.44 12.73
N GLY A 224 -4.89 8.18 13.46
CA GLY A 224 -4.44 9.06 14.54
C GLY A 224 -5.20 8.94 15.86
N VAL A 225 -6.08 7.97 15.99
CA VAL A 225 -6.78 7.69 17.26
C VAL A 225 -5.93 6.83 18.21
N TRP A 226 -4.89 6.15 17.69
CA TRP A 226 -4.01 5.21 18.42
C TRP A 226 -2.61 5.76 18.62
#